data_d9fcf80a7d5b2e4161792a214c6a1b78
#
_entry.id   d9fcf80a7d5b2e4161792a214c6a1b78
#
_cell.length_a   1.000
_cell.length_b   1.000
_cell.length_c   1.000
_cell.angle_alpha   90.00
_cell.angle_beta   90.00
_cell.angle_gamma   90.00
#
_symmetry.space_group_name_H-M   'P 1'
#
loop_
_entity.id
_entity.type
_entity.pdbx_description
1 polymer ?
#
loop_
_entity_poly.entity_id
_entity_poly.type
_entity_poly.pdbx_seq_one_letter_code
_entity_poly.pdbx_strand_id
1 'polypeptide(L)'
;MEVIGVQQKFAPNSICFGCGPANKDGLRIISQRIENGLYLEFMPEPHHQAFPGMINGGIIGTLLDCHGNWTAAIALMDEGGLDEPPCTVTASYSVKLRRPTPTDTLLCITSQVKSIEGNKVDCLLYTSDAADELRSV
;
A
#
# COMPACT_ATOMS: atom_id res chain seq x y z
N MET A 1 14.23 -7.65 15.08
CA MET A 1 14.75 -7.16 13.80
C MET A 1 13.75 -6.20 13.20
N GLU A 2 14.18 -4.99 12.93
CA GLU A 2 13.29 -4.01 12.30
C GLU A 2 13.03 -4.38 10.85
N VAL A 3 11.78 -4.20 10.44
CA VAL A 3 11.39 -4.38 9.06
C VAL A 3 11.59 -3.04 8.35
N ILE A 4 12.39 -3.07 7.29
CA ILE A 4 12.64 -1.86 6.49
C ILE A 4 11.84 -1.99 5.19
N GLY A 5 10.89 -1.07 5.02
CA GLY A 5 10.10 -1.01 3.81
C GLY A 5 10.77 -0.21 2.70
N VAL A 6 10.16 -0.26 1.53
CA VAL A 6 10.69 0.48 0.39
C VAL A 6 10.64 1.99 0.64
N GLN A 7 9.64 2.46 1.39
CA GLN A 7 9.51 3.88 1.72
C GLN A 7 10.68 4.35 2.58
N GLN A 8 11.03 3.56 3.60
CA GLN A 8 12.10 3.90 4.52
C GLN A 8 13.46 3.86 3.83
N LYS A 9 13.60 2.94 2.88
CA LYS A 9 14.86 2.80 2.14
C LYS A 9 15.05 3.91 1.11
N PHE A 10 14.02 4.23 0.34
CA PHE A 10 14.15 5.11 -0.83
C PHE A 10 13.62 6.52 -0.64
N ALA A 11 12.76 6.75 0.35
CA ALA A 11 12.15 8.06 0.58
C ALA A 11 11.99 8.37 2.07
N PRO A 12 13.07 8.29 2.86
CA PRO A 12 12.96 8.46 4.32
C PRO A 12 12.49 9.85 4.74
N ASN A 13 12.66 10.85 3.89
CA ASN A 13 12.28 12.22 4.20
C ASN A 13 10.93 12.63 3.61
N SER A 14 10.22 11.70 2.99
CA SER A 14 8.91 11.99 2.41
C SER A 14 7.89 12.34 3.48
N ILE A 15 7.06 13.34 3.19
CA ILE A 15 5.97 13.77 4.08
C ILE A 15 4.60 13.38 3.55
N CYS A 16 4.54 12.47 2.58
CA CYS A 16 3.25 12.01 2.05
C CYS A 16 2.37 11.49 3.19
N PHE A 17 1.11 11.86 3.19
CA PHE A 17 0.18 11.44 4.24
C PHE A 17 0.09 9.91 4.34
N GLY A 18 0.04 9.21 3.24
CA GLY A 18 -0.11 7.75 3.27
C GLY A 18 1.20 7.01 3.47
N CYS A 19 2.27 7.44 2.83
CA CYS A 19 3.49 6.64 2.76
C CYS A 19 4.75 7.36 3.22
N GLY A 20 4.66 8.61 3.67
CA GLY A 20 5.86 9.36 4.07
C GLY A 20 6.37 8.98 5.44
N PRO A 21 7.57 8.40 5.55
CA PRO A 21 8.12 8.06 6.87
C PRO A 21 8.32 9.27 7.78
N ALA A 22 8.49 10.46 7.20
CA ALA A 22 8.75 11.68 7.96
C ALA A 22 7.47 12.40 8.42
N ASN A 23 6.29 11.95 7.99
CA ASN A 23 5.03 12.57 8.42
C ASN A 23 4.50 11.87 9.66
N LYS A 24 4.66 12.52 10.82
CA LYS A 24 4.24 11.93 12.10
C LYS A 24 2.73 11.75 12.21
N ASP A 25 1.96 12.54 11.47
CA ASP A 25 0.50 12.47 11.50
C ASP A 25 -0.07 11.62 10.37
N GLY A 26 0.78 11.02 9.55
CA GLY A 26 0.36 10.19 8.44
C GLY A 26 0.28 8.72 8.79
N LEU A 27 -0.09 7.93 7.80
CA LEU A 27 -0.26 6.49 7.98
C LEU A 27 1.08 5.75 8.02
N ARG A 28 2.09 6.29 7.38
CA ARG A 28 3.46 5.76 7.36
C ARG A 28 3.52 4.27 7.06
N ILE A 29 2.91 3.89 5.93
CA ILE A 29 2.88 2.49 5.52
C ILE A 29 4.30 1.97 5.31
N ILE A 30 4.46 0.67 5.51
CA ILE A 30 5.72 -0.02 5.31
C ILE A 30 5.46 -1.15 4.31
N SER A 31 5.87 -0.94 3.06
CA SER A 31 5.67 -1.92 2.00
C SER A 31 6.92 -2.77 1.83
N GLN A 32 6.74 -4.08 1.83
CA GLN A 32 7.83 -5.04 1.70
C GLN A 32 7.79 -5.68 0.34
N ARG A 33 8.95 -5.98 -0.21
CA ARG A 33 9.04 -6.64 -1.51
C ARG A 33 8.61 -8.09 -1.40
N ILE A 34 7.77 -8.50 -2.33
CA ILE A 34 7.44 -9.91 -2.55
C ILE A 34 7.63 -10.19 -4.03
N GLU A 35 7.46 -11.43 -4.44
CA GLU A 35 7.56 -11.77 -5.86
C GLU A 35 6.50 -11.02 -6.65
N ASN A 36 6.93 -10.26 -7.64
CA ASN A 36 6.08 -9.51 -8.57
C ASN A 36 5.16 -8.49 -7.89
N GLY A 37 5.56 -7.94 -6.76
CA GLY A 37 4.73 -6.94 -6.10
C GLY A 37 5.24 -6.52 -4.74
N LEU A 38 4.32 -5.98 -3.94
CA LEU A 38 4.61 -5.53 -2.59
C LEU A 38 3.52 -6.02 -1.64
N TYR A 39 3.88 -6.13 -0.38
CA TYR A 39 3.00 -6.56 0.70
C TYR A 39 3.13 -5.60 1.87
N LEU A 40 2.01 -5.25 2.52
CA LEU A 40 2.05 -4.46 3.74
C LEU A 40 1.03 -4.98 4.76
N GLU A 41 1.35 -4.74 6.01
CA GLU A 41 0.42 -4.96 7.12
C GLU A 41 0.15 -3.62 7.77
N PHE A 42 -1.11 -3.37 8.11
CA PHE A 42 -1.51 -2.10 8.70
C PHE A 42 -2.52 -2.35 9.81
N MET A 43 -2.23 -1.80 11.00
CA MET A 43 -3.16 -1.86 12.12
C MET A 43 -3.86 -0.51 12.23
N PRO A 44 -5.16 -0.44 11.96
CA PRO A 44 -5.89 0.83 12.08
C PRO A 44 -5.90 1.36 13.50
N GLU A 45 -5.90 2.68 13.62
CA GLU A 45 -5.99 3.35 14.90
C GLU A 45 -7.39 3.96 15.07
N PRO A 46 -7.78 4.32 16.31
CA PRO A 46 -9.15 4.82 16.55
C PRO A 46 -9.56 6.01 15.71
N HIS A 47 -8.63 6.89 15.35
CA HIS A 47 -8.97 8.07 14.53
C HIS A 47 -9.10 7.75 13.04
N HIS A 48 -8.93 6.50 12.65
CA HIS A 48 -9.15 6.06 11.27
C HIS A 48 -10.58 5.58 11.02
N GLN A 49 -11.46 5.71 11.99
CA GLN A 49 -12.81 5.17 11.91
C GLN A 49 -13.77 6.06 11.14
N ALA A 50 -14.72 5.41 10.45
CA ALA A 50 -15.92 6.05 9.90
C ALA A 50 -17.06 5.93 10.92
N PHE A 51 -17.39 4.69 11.26
CA PHE A 51 -18.32 4.34 12.32
C PHE A 51 -17.54 3.60 13.40
N PRO A 52 -18.05 3.57 14.65
CA PRO A 52 -17.34 2.84 15.68
C PRO A 52 -17.02 1.40 15.24
N GLY A 53 -15.73 1.08 15.24
CA GLY A 53 -15.26 -0.24 14.87
C GLY A 53 -15.04 -0.46 13.38
N MET A 54 -15.36 0.50 12.53
CA MET A 54 -15.21 0.37 11.07
C MET A 54 -14.26 1.42 10.53
N ILE A 55 -13.37 1.01 9.65
CA ILE A 55 -12.38 1.90 9.06
C ILE A 55 -13.03 2.82 8.02
N ASN A 56 -12.55 4.06 7.93
CA ASN A 56 -13.01 5.02 6.94
C ASN A 56 -12.55 4.57 5.54
N GLY A 57 -13.47 4.62 4.57
CA GLY A 57 -13.17 4.21 3.21
C GLY A 57 -12.05 5.02 2.55
N GLY A 58 -11.93 6.29 2.91
CA GLY A 58 -10.86 7.13 2.42
C GLY A 58 -9.49 6.70 2.93
N ILE A 59 -9.41 6.17 4.16
CA ILE A 59 -8.18 5.61 4.69
C ILE A 59 -7.79 4.37 3.89
N ILE A 60 -8.74 3.50 3.60
CA ILE A 60 -8.47 2.33 2.76
C ILE A 60 -7.99 2.77 1.38
N GLY A 61 -8.65 3.77 0.80
CA GLY A 61 -8.23 4.31 -0.49
C GLY A 61 -6.80 4.84 -0.47
N THR A 62 -6.42 5.53 0.60
CA THR A 62 -5.06 6.04 0.75
C THR A 62 -4.04 4.90 0.83
N LEU A 63 -4.36 3.86 1.61
CA LEU A 63 -3.48 2.70 1.72
C LEU A 63 -3.26 2.06 0.35
N LEU A 64 -4.34 1.85 -0.40
CA LEU A 64 -4.26 1.22 -1.72
C LEU A 64 -3.53 2.10 -2.72
N ASP A 65 -3.81 3.40 -2.72
CA ASP A 65 -3.19 4.35 -3.63
C ASP A 65 -1.67 4.39 -3.41
N CYS A 66 -1.24 4.63 -2.19
CA CYS A 66 0.20 4.72 -1.91
C CYS A 66 0.92 3.39 -2.13
N HIS A 67 0.32 2.29 -1.71
CA HIS A 67 0.92 0.96 -1.88
C HIS A 67 1.04 0.61 -3.36
N GLY A 68 0.00 0.91 -4.14
CA GLY A 68 0.01 0.67 -5.59
C GLY A 68 1.04 1.55 -6.31
N ASN A 69 1.14 2.82 -5.92
CA ASN A 69 2.11 3.72 -6.52
C ASN A 69 3.54 3.23 -6.25
N TRP A 70 3.83 2.78 -5.03
CA TRP A 70 5.14 2.22 -4.73
C TRP A 70 5.41 0.92 -5.48
N THR A 71 4.37 0.10 -5.67
CA THR A 71 4.50 -1.12 -6.48
C THR A 71 4.94 -0.77 -7.90
N ALA A 72 4.32 0.25 -8.49
CA ALA A 72 4.68 0.70 -9.82
C ALA A 72 6.12 1.24 -9.86
N ALA A 73 6.50 2.04 -8.87
CA ALA A 73 7.85 2.61 -8.81
C ALA A 73 8.92 1.53 -8.73
N ILE A 74 8.71 0.54 -7.87
CA ILE A 74 9.66 -0.56 -7.72
C ILE A 74 9.70 -1.42 -8.98
N ALA A 75 8.55 -1.66 -9.61
CA ALA A 75 8.50 -2.42 -10.85
C ALA A 75 9.31 -1.75 -11.96
N LEU A 76 9.19 -0.43 -12.08
CA LEU A 76 9.95 0.32 -13.09
C LEU A 76 11.44 0.36 -12.75
N MET A 77 11.78 0.42 -11.47
CA MET A 77 13.15 0.35 -11.02
C MET A 77 13.79 -0.97 -11.46
N ASP A 78 13.10 -2.08 -11.18
CA ASP A 78 13.60 -3.41 -11.52
C ASP A 78 13.66 -3.61 -13.03
N GLU A 79 12.64 -3.21 -13.75
CA GLU A 79 12.58 -3.34 -15.21
C GLU A 79 13.72 -2.60 -15.89
N GLY A 80 14.04 -1.41 -15.40
CA GLY A 80 15.10 -0.57 -15.97
C GLY A 80 16.49 -0.83 -15.40
N GLY A 81 16.62 -1.73 -14.43
CA GLY A 81 17.90 -1.96 -13.76
C GLY A 81 18.42 -0.74 -13.03
N LEU A 82 17.53 0.05 -12.46
CA LEU A 82 17.89 1.30 -11.79
C LEU A 82 18.24 1.05 -10.32
N ASP A 83 19.08 1.92 -9.76
CA ASP A 83 19.46 1.83 -8.34
C ASP A 83 18.40 2.45 -7.42
N GLU A 84 17.59 3.35 -7.97
CA GLU A 84 16.54 4.03 -7.23
C GLU A 84 15.25 4.03 -8.04
N PRO A 85 14.09 4.02 -7.38
CA PRO A 85 12.83 4.05 -8.10
C PRO A 85 12.62 5.43 -8.75
N PRO A 86 12.03 5.45 -9.96
CA PRO A 86 11.65 6.72 -10.56
C PRO A 86 10.50 7.35 -9.78
N CYS A 87 10.30 8.65 -9.95
CA CYS A 87 9.15 9.33 -9.38
C CYS A 87 7.92 8.91 -10.18
N THR A 88 6.95 8.33 -9.51
CA THR A 88 5.69 7.89 -10.13
C THR A 88 4.52 8.60 -9.49
N VAL A 89 3.48 8.81 -10.28
CA VAL A 89 2.22 9.38 -9.80
C VAL A 89 1.08 8.47 -10.23
N THR A 90 0.05 8.42 -9.41
CA THR A 90 -1.13 7.62 -9.72
C THR A 90 -1.97 8.37 -10.76
N ALA A 91 -2.13 7.76 -11.92
CA ALA A 91 -2.93 8.34 -13.00
C ALA A 91 -4.42 8.09 -12.76
N SER A 92 -4.76 6.90 -12.33
CA SER A 92 -6.14 6.55 -12.01
C SER A 92 -6.15 5.30 -11.14
N TYR A 93 -7.21 5.16 -10.37
CA TYR A 93 -7.47 3.92 -9.65
C TYR A 93 -8.95 3.79 -9.38
N SER A 94 -9.40 2.55 -9.20
CA SER A 94 -10.78 2.28 -8.78
C SER A 94 -10.74 1.32 -7.60
N VAL A 95 -11.66 1.52 -6.66
CA VAL A 95 -11.72 0.74 -5.44
C VAL A 95 -13.14 0.21 -5.26
N LYS A 96 -13.24 -1.08 -4.94
CA LYS A 96 -14.52 -1.68 -4.57
C LYS A 96 -14.45 -2.05 -3.10
N LEU A 97 -15.29 -1.39 -2.30
CA LEU A 97 -15.39 -1.65 -0.87
C LEU A 97 -16.55 -2.62 -0.68
N ARG A 98 -16.25 -3.91 -0.74
CA ARG A 98 -17.28 -4.95 -0.78
C ARG A 98 -17.96 -5.20 0.55
N ARG A 99 -17.29 -4.89 1.64
CA ARG A 99 -17.84 -5.02 2.98
C ARG A 99 -17.08 -4.12 3.93
N PRO A 100 -17.69 -3.76 5.07
CA PRO A 100 -17.00 -2.93 6.06
C PRO A 100 -15.72 -3.59 6.55
N THR A 101 -14.68 -2.79 6.77
CA THR A 101 -13.40 -3.28 7.27
C THR A 101 -13.29 -2.91 8.74
N PRO A 102 -13.06 -3.89 9.64
CA PRO A 102 -12.97 -3.59 11.06
C PRO A 102 -11.66 -2.90 11.42
N THR A 103 -11.70 -2.09 12.50
CA THR A 103 -10.53 -1.36 12.98
C THR A 103 -9.70 -2.13 13.98
N ASP A 104 -10.22 -3.23 14.52
CA ASP A 104 -9.52 -4.02 15.53
C ASP A 104 -8.77 -5.22 14.94
N THR A 105 -8.57 -5.22 13.61
CA THR A 105 -8.00 -6.34 12.89
C THR A 105 -6.85 -5.85 12.02
N LEU A 106 -5.76 -6.61 12.01
CA LEU A 106 -4.63 -6.31 11.14
C LEU A 106 -5.05 -6.46 9.69
N LEU A 107 -4.83 -5.43 8.89
CA LEU A 107 -5.09 -5.47 7.45
C LEU A 107 -3.85 -5.91 6.72
N CYS A 108 -4.02 -6.82 5.78
CA CYS A 108 -2.94 -7.28 4.90
C CYS A 108 -3.27 -6.86 3.49
N ILE A 109 -2.37 -6.12 2.86
CA ILE A 109 -2.60 -5.62 1.50
C ILE A 109 -1.51 -6.14 0.59
N THR A 110 -1.92 -6.86 -0.44
CA THR A 110 -1.03 -7.40 -1.46
C THR A 110 -1.26 -6.65 -2.75
N SER A 111 -0.17 -6.22 -3.39
CA SER A 111 -0.23 -5.66 -4.73
C SER A 111 0.60 -6.50 -5.68
N GLN A 112 0.09 -6.68 -6.88
CA GLN A 112 0.75 -7.45 -7.93
C GLN A 112 0.80 -6.61 -9.19
N VAL A 113 1.93 -6.65 -9.88
CA VAL A 113 2.07 -6.00 -11.17
C VAL A 113 1.32 -6.81 -12.20
N LYS A 114 0.40 -6.18 -12.93
CA LYS A 114 -0.33 -6.83 -14.03
C LYS A 114 0.36 -6.63 -15.35
N SER A 115 0.80 -5.40 -15.63
CA SER A 115 1.45 -5.13 -16.90
C SER A 115 2.32 -3.89 -16.80
N ILE A 116 3.34 -3.82 -17.63
CA ILE A 116 4.22 -2.67 -17.77
C ILE A 116 4.28 -2.33 -19.25
N GLU A 117 3.94 -1.09 -19.60
CA GLU A 117 4.04 -0.58 -20.96
C GLU A 117 4.80 0.74 -20.92
N GLY A 118 6.09 0.70 -21.31
CA GLY A 118 6.94 1.88 -21.20
C GLY A 118 7.10 2.31 -19.74
N ASN A 119 6.61 3.50 -19.41
CA ASN A 119 6.65 4.02 -18.06
C ASN A 119 5.29 3.93 -17.36
N LYS A 120 4.37 3.15 -17.90
CA LYS A 120 3.03 2.94 -17.34
C LYS A 120 2.93 1.55 -16.74
N VAL A 121 2.48 1.47 -15.49
CA VAL A 121 2.34 0.20 -14.77
C VAL A 121 0.91 0.06 -14.30
N ASP A 122 0.30 -1.10 -14.57
CA ASP A 122 -0.99 -1.46 -14.04
C ASP A 122 -0.79 -2.47 -12.92
N CYS A 123 -1.42 -2.23 -11.77
CA CYS A 123 -1.32 -3.09 -10.61
C CYS A 123 -2.70 -3.53 -10.15
N LEU A 124 -2.77 -4.72 -9.57
CA LEU A 124 -3.96 -5.23 -8.92
C LEU A 124 -3.67 -5.30 -7.42
N LEU A 125 -4.57 -4.74 -6.63
CA LEU A 125 -4.42 -4.73 -5.16
C LEU A 125 -5.66 -5.34 -4.53
N TYR A 126 -5.45 -6.03 -3.42
CA TYR A 126 -6.55 -6.54 -2.62
C TYR A 126 -6.15 -6.55 -1.15
N THR A 127 -7.17 -6.39 -0.31
CA THR A 127 -6.99 -6.40 1.14
C THR A 127 -7.60 -7.65 1.71
N SER A 128 -7.01 -8.10 2.81
CA SER A 128 -7.60 -9.15 3.63
C SER A 128 -7.27 -8.86 5.10
N ASP A 129 -7.98 -9.50 6.00
CA ASP A 129 -7.58 -9.55 7.40
C ASP A 129 -7.28 -11.00 7.75
N ALA A 130 -6.81 -11.24 8.97
CA ALA A 130 -6.44 -12.59 9.37
C ALA A 130 -7.61 -13.58 9.27
N ALA A 131 -8.84 -13.11 9.53
CA ALA A 131 -10.02 -13.96 9.42
C ALA A 131 -10.36 -14.24 7.96
N ASP A 132 -10.17 -13.27 7.08
CA ASP A 132 -10.43 -13.44 5.65
C ASP A 132 -9.49 -14.46 5.03
N GLU A 133 -8.24 -14.48 5.46
CA GLU A 133 -7.28 -15.47 4.94
C GLU A 133 -7.73 -16.90 5.23
N LEU A 134 -8.36 -17.13 6.38
CA LEU A 134 -8.86 -18.45 6.73
C LEU A 134 -10.09 -18.85 5.93
N ARG A 135 -10.76 -17.87 5.32
CA ARG A 135 -11.98 -18.10 4.56
C ARG A 135 -11.80 -17.92 3.05
N SER A 136 -10.61 -17.54 2.63
CA SER A 136 -10.40 -17.28 1.20
C SER A 136 -10.45 -18.57 0.42
N VAL A 137 -11.03 -18.49 -0.72
CA VAL A 137 -11.19 -19.60 -1.62
C VAL A 137 -10.62 -19.28 -2.99
#